data_edbeafc35c3ef22815cb433755236938
#
_entry.id   edbeafc35c3ef22815cb433755236938
#
_cell.length_a   1.000
_cell.length_b   1.000
_cell.length_c   1.000
_cell.angle_alpha   90.00
_cell.angle_beta   90.00
_cell.angle_gamma   90.00
#
_symmetry.space_group_name_H-M   'P 1'
#
loop_
_entity.id
_entity.type
_entity.pdbx_description
1 polymer ?
#
loop_
_entity_poly.entity_id
_entity_poly.type
_entity_poly.pdbx_seq_one_letter_code
_entity_poly.pdbx_strand_id
1 'polypeptide(L)'
;FGPRIMNSTAHDSCAEYLINKFRDYGLKVTEQDAMLDGYDGTPLKVKNIIASINPDSPKRILICAHWDSRPWADNDPQESNHKKPVMAANDGASGIAVMLEIARLSSVDSCFISKIKFGIDFICFDAEDWGTPQWEEEDNPDSWALGSQYWANHPHRSGYTANFGILLDMVGGKGARFYREGFSDYYASGIVDKVWSVANSIGYGNYFINSRGGTVTDDHKPINEILHIPTIDIVPYYPDCQSSSFGPTWHTTYDTMDNIDKDVLSAVGATLLEVIKNIKDE
;
A
#
# COMPACT_ATOMS: atom_id res chain seq x y z
N PHE A 1 -13.54 1.62 11.71
CA PHE A 1 -13.19 3.03 11.94
C PHE A 1 -13.96 3.96 11.02
N GLY A 2 -14.49 3.46 9.91
CA GLY A 2 -15.08 4.29 8.88
C GLY A 2 -14.01 5.05 8.07
N PRO A 3 -14.37 6.19 7.46
CA PRO A 3 -13.40 7.02 6.75
C PRO A 3 -12.28 7.49 7.69
N ARG A 4 -11.04 7.20 7.32
CA ARG A 4 -9.82 7.54 8.07
C ARG A 4 -9.22 8.85 7.54
N ILE A 5 -10.08 9.87 7.50
CA ILE A 5 -9.70 11.19 6.96
C ILE A 5 -8.67 11.83 7.88
N MET A 6 -7.64 12.41 7.29
CA MET A 6 -6.63 13.19 8.01
C MET A 6 -7.24 14.14 9.04
N ASN A 7 -6.59 14.28 10.19
CA ASN A 7 -7.02 15.13 11.32
C ASN A 7 -8.35 14.73 11.99
N SER A 8 -8.92 13.55 11.69
CA SER A 8 -10.17 13.10 12.33
C SER A 8 -9.90 12.14 13.49
N THR A 9 -10.87 12.01 14.40
CA THR A 9 -10.79 11.03 15.50
C THR A 9 -10.81 9.57 15.00
N ALA A 10 -11.43 9.30 13.84
CA ALA A 10 -11.41 7.98 13.22
C ALA A 10 -10.01 7.61 12.72
N HIS A 11 -9.29 8.59 12.14
CA HIS A 11 -7.90 8.48 11.74
C HIS A 11 -7.00 8.20 12.96
N ASP A 12 -7.07 9.01 14.01
CA ASP A 12 -6.28 8.80 15.23
C ASP A 12 -6.54 7.40 15.85
N SER A 13 -7.81 6.99 15.93
CA SER A 13 -8.19 5.67 16.46
C SER A 13 -7.70 4.51 15.60
N CYS A 14 -7.65 4.69 14.28
CA CYS A 14 -7.10 3.70 13.36
C CYS A 14 -5.59 3.58 13.52
N ALA A 15 -4.86 4.70 13.64
CA ALA A 15 -3.42 4.69 13.92
C ALA A 15 -3.11 3.90 15.20
N GLU A 16 -3.81 4.20 16.30
CA GLU A 16 -3.64 3.46 17.56
C GLU A 16 -3.93 1.96 17.41
N TYR A 17 -4.97 1.61 16.66
CA TYR A 17 -5.30 0.20 16.38
C TYR A 17 -4.16 -0.50 15.63
N LEU A 18 -3.63 0.09 14.57
CA LEU A 18 -2.56 -0.48 13.77
C LEU A 18 -1.28 -0.67 14.61
N ILE A 19 -0.89 0.36 15.36
CA ILE A 19 0.26 0.32 16.28
C ILE A 19 0.11 -0.82 17.28
N ASN A 20 -1.05 -0.93 17.92
CA ASN A 20 -1.30 -1.95 18.92
C ASN A 20 -1.34 -3.35 18.29
N LYS A 21 -1.93 -3.52 17.10
CA LYS A 21 -1.95 -4.81 16.40
C LYS A 21 -0.56 -5.31 16.04
N PHE A 22 0.30 -4.47 15.49
CA PHE A 22 1.67 -4.87 15.22
C PHE A 22 2.45 -5.19 16.50
N ARG A 23 2.24 -4.43 17.59
CA ARG A 23 2.84 -4.74 18.91
C ARG A 23 2.33 -6.06 19.47
N ASP A 24 1.03 -6.34 19.37
CA ASP A 24 0.41 -7.60 19.80
C ASP A 24 1.00 -8.81 19.06
N TYR A 25 1.39 -8.63 17.81
CA TYR A 25 2.09 -9.65 17.00
C TYR A 25 3.59 -9.73 17.29
N GLY A 26 4.10 -8.95 18.24
CA GLY A 26 5.50 -8.98 18.67
C GLY A 26 6.47 -8.21 17.79
N LEU A 27 5.98 -7.36 16.86
CA LEU A 27 6.84 -6.55 16.02
C LEU A 27 7.34 -5.31 16.77
N LYS A 28 8.55 -4.85 16.42
CA LYS A 28 9.03 -3.54 16.86
C LYS A 28 8.34 -2.46 16.04
N VAL A 29 7.62 -1.56 16.71
CA VAL A 29 6.91 -0.46 16.04
C VAL A 29 7.63 0.86 16.28
N THR A 30 7.84 1.61 15.20
CA THR A 30 8.32 2.99 15.17
C THR A 30 7.24 3.87 14.57
N GLU A 31 6.94 4.98 15.24
CA GLU A 31 6.00 5.99 14.75
C GLU A 31 6.79 7.16 14.20
N GLN A 32 6.40 7.66 13.03
CA GLN A 32 7.00 8.83 12.42
C GLN A 32 5.93 9.88 12.22
N ASP A 33 5.97 10.92 13.05
CA ASP A 33 5.05 12.04 13.00
C ASP A 33 5.63 13.18 12.16
N ALA A 34 4.77 13.81 11.36
CA ALA A 34 5.10 15.00 10.60
C ALA A 34 3.90 15.97 10.52
N MET A 35 4.17 17.22 10.21
CA MET A 35 3.15 18.19 9.80
C MET A 35 3.44 18.54 8.35
N LEU A 36 2.55 18.18 7.45
CA LEU A 36 2.68 18.41 6.01
C LEU A 36 1.51 19.27 5.52
N ASP A 37 1.68 19.93 4.41
CA ASP A 37 0.62 20.72 3.79
C ASP A 37 -0.07 19.89 2.69
N GLY A 38 -1.39 19.79 2.75
CA GLY A 38 -2.21 19.21 1.69
C GLY A 38 -2.21 20.08 0.42
N TYR A 39 -2.86 19.59 -0.66
CA TYR A 39 -2.90 20.29 -1.95
C TYR A 39 -3.44 21.74 -1.83
N ASP A 40 -4.32 21.97 -0.89
CA ASP A 40 -5.00 23.25 -0.60
C ASP A 40 -4.33 24.08 0.51
N GLY A 41 -3.17 23.66 0.99
CA GLY A 41 -2.46 24.25 2.12
C GLY A 41 -3.04 23.89 3.49
N THR A 42 -3.95 22.94 3.56
CA THR A 42 -4.45 22.40 4.84
C THR A 42 -3.32 21.69 5.58
N PRO A 43 -3.01 22.07 6.85
CA PRO A 43 -2.00 21.38 7.63
C PRO A 43 -2.50 19.99 8.05
N LEU A 44 -1.77 18.95 7.66
CA LEU A 44 -2.07 17.55 7.90
C LEU A 44 -1.15 16.99 8.98
N LYS A 45 -1.73 16.39 10.03
CA LYS A 45 -0.98 15.65 11.04
C LYS A 45 -0.73 14.23 10.53
N VAL A 46 0.40 14.03 9.91
CA VAL A 46 0.79 12.77 9.27
C VAL A 46 1.45 11.85 10.28
N LYS A 47 1.10 10.57 10.24
CA LYS A 47 1.69 9.51 11.05
C LYS A 47 2.00 8.26 10.21
N ASN A 48 3.23 8.12 9.74
CA ASN A 48 3.70 6.86 9.18
C ASN A 48 3.98 5.85 10.32
N ILE A 49 3.57 4.60 10.12
CA ILE A 49 3.75 3.52 11.11
C ILE A 49 4.65 2.46 10.51
N ILE A 50 5.80 2.22 11.14
CA ILE A 50 6.79 1.24 10.69
C ILE A 50 6.83 0.08 11.67
N ALA A 51 6.49 -1.14 11.22
CA ALA A 51 6.54 -2.35 12.04
C ALA A 51 7.56 -3.34 11.49
N SER A 52 8.51 -3.77 12.32
CA SER A 52 9.68 -4.53 11.88
C SER A 52 9.72 -5.93 12.45
N ILE A 53 9.87 -6.94 11.58
CA ILE A 53 10.36 -8.29 11.92
C ILE A 53 11.89 -8.27 11.77
N ASN A 54 12.63 -8.91 12.70
CA ASN A 54 14.08 -8.92 12.72
C ASN A 54 14.67 -7.51 12.53
N PRO A 55 14.38 -6.55 13.43
CA PRO A 55 14.70 -5.15 13.26
C PRO A 55 16.21 -4.88 13.09
N ASP A 56 17.07 -5.73 13.62
CA ASP A 56 18.53 -5.56 13.58
C ASP A 56 19.19 -6.23 12.36
N SER A 57 18.40 -6.93 11.51
CA SER A 57 18.94 -7.53 10.29
C SER A 57 19.40 -6.46 9.31
N PRO A 58 20.63 -6.54 8.78
CA PRO A 58 21.13 -5.61 7.76
C PRO A 58 20.51 -5.84 6.38
N LYS A 59 20.12 -7.07 6.08
CA LYS A 59 19.39 -7.43 4.85
C LYS A 59 17.90 -7.37 5.13
N ARG A 60 17.17 -6.62 4.37
CA ARG A 60 15.73 -6.47 4.59
C ARG A 60 14.93 -6.22 3.32
N ILE A 61 13.65 -6.46 3.40
CA ILE A 61 12.67 -6.06 2.39
C ILE A 61 11.66 -5.10 3.00
N LEU A 62 11.01 -4.34 2.14
CA LEU A 62 9.95 -3.41 2.48
C LEU A 62 8.62 -3.93 1.91
N ILE A 63 7.57 -3.94 2.72
CA ILE A 63 6.18 -4.13 2.29
C ILE A 63 5.41 -2.93 2.81
N CYS A 64 4.74 -2.22 1.93
CA CYS A 64 4.05 -0.99 2.29
C CYS A 64 2.64 -0.92 1.71
N ALA A 65 1.82 -0.07 2.32
CA ALA A 65 0.48 0.30 1.89
C ALA A 65 0.12 1.61 2.57
N HIS A 66 -0.77 2.41 1.98
CA HIS A 66 -1.32 3.54 2.71
C HIS A 66 -2.49 3.12 3.61
N TRP A 67 -2.78 3.90 4.66
CA TRP A 67 -3.80 3.57 5.64
C TRP A 67 -4.85 4.67 5.85
N ASP A 68 -4.61 5.88 5.36
CA ASP A 68 -5.59 6.96 5.34
C ASP A 68 -6.75 6.68 4.37
N SER A 69 -7.60 7.61 4.13
CA SER A 69 -8.68 7.49 3.16
C SER A 69 -9.03 8.84 2.54
N ARG A 70 -9.45 8.79 1.28
CA ARG A 70 -9.89 9.94 0.50
C ARG A 70 -10.96 10.74 1.25
N PRO A 71 -10.78 12.05 1.47
CA PRO A 71 -11.78 12.87 2.15
C PRO A 71 -13.00 13.21 1.30
N TRP A 72 -12.95 12.92 0.01
CA TRP A 72 -14.01 13.19 -0.95
C TRP A 72 -14.14 12.08 -1.99
N ALA A 73 -15.38 11.73 -2.33
CA ALA A 73 -15.69 10.70 -3.34
C ALA A 73 -15.78 11.35 -4.73
N ASP A 74 -14.69 11.94 -5.19
CA ASP A 74 -14.64 12.81 -6.36
C ASP A 74 -14.76 12.07 -7.70
N ASN A 75 -14.70 10.73 -7.72
CA ASN A 75 -15.01 9.88 -8.87
C ASN A 75 -16.38 9.21 -8.78
N ASP A 76 -17.21 9.56 -7.78
CA ASP A 76 -18.55 8.98 -7.64
C ASP A 76 -19.45 9.40 -8.81
N PRO A 77 -20.23 8.47 -9.42
CA PRO A 77 -21.10 8.80 -10.54
C PRO A 77 -22.22 9.80 -10.19
N GLN A 78 -22.49 9.99 -8.90
CA GLN A 78 -23.43 10.99 -8.41
C GLN A 78 -22.66 12.20 -7.87
N GLU A 79 -22.72 13.32 -8.56
CA GLU A 79 -22.06 14.57 -8.20
C GLU A 79 -22.38 15.03 -6.77
N SER A 80 -23.60 14.75 -6.28
CA SER A 80 -24.00 15.03 -4.89
C SER A 80 -23.21 14.25 -3.83
N ASN A 81 -22.44 13.25 -4.22
CA ASN A 81 -21.58 12.47 -3.36
C ASN A 81 -20.12 13.00 -3.34
N HIS A 82 -19.72 13.85 -4.31
CA HIS A 82 -18.32 14.25 -4.48
C HIS A 82 -17.68 14.84 -3.22
N LYS A 83 -18.44 15.51 -2.36
CA LYS A 83 -17.95 16.06 -1.08
C LYS A 83 -18.09 15.11 0.11
N LYS A 84 -18.53 13.86 -0.12
CA LYS A 84 -18.63 12.84 0.93
C LYS A 84 -17.31 12.09 1.06
N PRO A 85 -16.94 11.65 2.26
CA PRO A 85 -15.73 10.84 2.43
C PRO A 85 -15.91 9.43 1.85
N VAL A 86 -14.80 8.85 1.40
CA VAL A 86 -14.72 7.45 0.97
C VAL A 86 -14.54 6.55 2.19
N MET A 87 -15.24 5.41 2.23
CA MET A 87 -15.04 4.39 3.29
C MET A 87 -13.70 3.70 3.18
N ALA A 88 -13.15 3.64 1.97
CA ALA A 88 -11.82 3.16 1.67
C ALA A 88 -11.54 1.73 2.21
N ALA A 89 -12.46 0.81 1.91
CA ALA A 89 -12.31 -0.59 2.29
C ALA A 89 -11.28 -1.32 1.42
N ASN A 90 -11.15 -0.89 0.16
CA ASN A 90 -10.14 -1.36 -0.78
C ASN A 90 -8.93 -0.42 -0.78
N ASP A 91 -9.17 0.84 -0.90
CA ASP A 91 -8.24 1.95 -1.05
C ASP A 91 -7.90 2.59 0.31
N GLY A 92 -6.87 2.34 0.98
CA GLY A 92 -5.72 1.45 1.07
C GLY A 92 -5.89 0.38 2.14
N ALA A 93 -7.14 0.22 2.77
CA ALA A 93 -7.29 -0.74 3.88
C ALA A 93 -7.04 -2.20 3.44
N SER A 94 -7.21 -2.54 2.17
CA SER A 94 -6.96 -3.90 1.66
C SER A 94 -5.47 -4.26 1.75
N GLY A 95 -4.57 -3.36 1.39
CA GLY A 95 -3.12 -3.55 1.53
C GLY A 95 -2.72 -3.73 2.99
N ILE A 96 -3.24 -2.87 3.87
CA ILE A 96 -3.04 -2.98 5.32
C ILE A 96 -3.52 -4.34 5.86
N ALA A 97 -4.67 -4.84 5.40
CA ALA A 97 -5.19 -6.13 5.84
C ALA A 97 -4.24 -7.29 5.48
N VAL A 98 -3.66 -7.28 4.28
CA VAL A 98 -2.66 -8.27 3.86
C VAL A 98 -1.40 -8.15 4.73
N MET A 99 -0.90 -6.95 4.99
CA MET A 99 0.27 -6.72 5.85
C MET A 99 0.03 -7.23 7.28
N LEU A 100 -1.12 -6.92 7.87
CA LEU A 100 -1.50 -7.40 9.21
C LEU A 100 -1.59 -8.93 9.29
N GLU A 101 -2.10 -9.60 8.24
CA GLU A 101 -2.18 -11.07 8.22
C GLU A 101 -0.78 -11.70 8.11
N ILE A 102 0.12 -11.15 7.30
CA ILE A 102 1.52 -11.62 7.24
C ILE A 102 2.21 -11.42 8.60
N ALA A 103 2.02 -10.26 9.23
CA ALA A 103 2.53 -10.00 10.57
C ALA A 103 1.96 -10.96 11.62
N ARG A 104 0.64 -11.24 11.57
CA ARG A 104 0.00 -12.22 12.46
C ARG A 104 0.59 -13.63 12.28
N LEU A 105 0.76 -14.06 11.02
CA LEU A 105 1.36 -15.37 10.74
C LEU A 105 2.79 -15.46 11.25
N SER A 106 3.57 -14.39 11.21
CA SER A 106 4.93 -14.38 11.77
C SER A 106 4.95 -14.59 13.28
N SER A 107 3.85 -14.27 13.99
CA SER A 107 3.76 -14.45 15.45
C SER A 107 3.25 -15.84 15.88
N VAL A 108 2.48 -16.52 15.03
CA VAL A 108 1.80 -17.79 15.40
C VAL A 108 2.30 -19.00 14.63
N ASP A 109 2.93 -18.82 13.46
CA ASP A 109 3.45 -19.92 12.64
C ASP A 109 4.98 -20.03 12.76
N SER A 110 5.42 -20.93 13.65
CA SER A 110 6.84 -21.17 13.89
C SER A 110 7.58 -21.67 12.65
N CYS A 111 6.90 -22.38 11.74
CA CYS A 111 7.49 -22.83 10.49
C CYS A 111 7.72 -21.67 9.53
N PHE A 112 6.80 -20.72 9.47
CA PHE A 112 6.94 -19.52 8.66
C PHE A 112 8.08 -18.62 9.18
N ILE A 113 8.03 -18.23 10.46
CA ILE A 113 9.04 -17.32 11.02
C ILE A 113 10.46 -17.92 11.00
N SER A 114 10.59 -19.24 11.15
CA SER A 114 11.91 -19.89 11.10
C SER A 114 12.60 -19.78 9.74
N LYS A 115 11.86 -19.51 8.66
CA LYS A 115 12.38 -19.31 7.31
C LYS A 115 12.79 -17.86 7.03
N ILE A 116 12.34 -16.91 7.85
CA ILE A 116 12.67 -15.50 7.68
C ILE A 116 14.03 -15.22 8.34
N LYS A 117 15.09 -15.13 7.52
CA LYS A 117 16.47 -14.84 7.97
C LYS A 117 16.89 -13.40 7.74
N PHE A 118 16.02 -12.59 7.20
CA PHE A 118 16.21 -11.17 6.88
C PHE A 118 15.19 -10.32 7.65
N GLY A 119 15.34 -9.01 7.58
CA GLY A 119 14.37 -8.08 8.15
C GLY A 119 13.21 -7.85 7.19
N ILE A 120 12.02 -7.66 7.75
CA ILE A 120 10.86 -7.16 7.00
C ILE A 120 10.39 -5.90 7.70
N ASP A 121 10.30 -4.79 6.96
CA ASP A 121 9.62 -3.59 7.43
C ASP A 121 8.27 -3.47 6.73
N PHE A 122 7.22 -3.50 7.54
CA PHE A 122 5.88 -3.09 7.11
C PHE A 122 5.76 -1.60 7.35
N ILE A 123 5.51 -0.82 6.30
CA ILE A 123 5.29 0.62 6.44
C ILE A 123 3.87 0.94 6.02
N CYS A 124 3.08 1.46 6.98
CA CYS A 124 1.77 2.03 6.70
C CYS A 124 1.99 3.52 6.46
N PHE A 125 1.91 3.96 5.21
CA PHE A 125 2.02 5.36 4.83
C PHE A 125 0.71 6.10 5.10
N ASP A 126 0.84 7.36 5.46
CA ASP A 126 -0.27 8.25 5.77
C ASP A 126 -0.33 9.39 4.74
N ALA A 127 -1.48 10.05 4.63
CA ALA A 127 -1.69 11.17 3.71
C ALA A 127 -1.26 10.85 2.26
N GLU A 128 -1.54 9.63 1.80
CA GLU A 128 -1.40 9.27 0.40
C GLU A 128 -2.50 9.97 -0.41
N ASP A 129 -3.72 9.93 0.11
CA ASP A 129 -4.97 10.15 -0.61
C ASP A 129 -5.55 11.59 -0.42
N TRP A 130 -4.71 12.54 0.01
CA TRP A 130 -5.06 13.96 0.11
C TRP A 130 -4.63 14.75 -1.14
N GLY A 131 -4.50 14.09 -2.28
CA GLY A 131 -4.11 14.72 -3.53
C GLY A 131 -5.21 15.57 -4.15
N THR A 132 -4.86 16.33 -5.18
CA THR A 132 -5.75 17.23 -5.90
C THR A 132 -7.04 16.54 -6.33
N PRO A 133 -8.23 17.06 -5.98
CA PRO A 133 -9.49 16.46 -6.36
C PRO A 133 -9.86 16.76 -7.83
N GLN A 134 -10.69 15.90 -8.42
CA GLN A 134 -11.05 15.96 -9.84
C GLN A 134 -11.83 17.22 -10.28
N TRP A 135 -12.32 18.05 -9.35
CA TRP A 135 -12.95 19.33 -9.70
C TRP A 135 -11.98 20.50 -9.82
N GLU A 136 -10.69 20.30 -9.49
CA GLU A 136 -9.66 21.29 -9.75
C GLU A 136 -9.23 21.26 -11.21
N GLU A 137 -8.90 22.43 -11.77
CA GLU A 137 -8.55 22.53 -13.20
C GLU A 137 -7.17 21.94 -13.52
N GLU A 138 -6.25 21.99 -12.54
CA GLU A 138 -4.88 21.51 -12.68
C GLU A 138 -4.60 20.47 -11.58
N ASP A 139 -4.17 19.28 -11.99
CA ASP A 139 -3.65 18.28 -11.07
C ASP A 139 -2.24 18.66 -10.61
N ASN A 140 -1.99 18.53 -9.32
CA ASN A 140 -0.66 18.63 -8.73
C ASN A 140 -0.17 17.24 -8.33
N PRO A 141 0.64 16.57 -9.15
CA PRO A 141 1.12 15.21 -8.85
C PRO A 141 1.97 15.14 -7.56
N ASP A 142 2.54 16.25 -7.10
CA ASP A 142 3.33 16.29 -5.86
C ASP A 142 2.45 16.38 -4.61
N SER A 143 1.13 16.52 -4.76
CA SER A 143 0.18 16.53 -3.65
C SER A 143 -0.27 15.14 -3.18
N TRP A 144 0.09 14.10 -3.92
CA TRP A 144 -0.20 12.70 -3.61
C TRP A 144 0.94 12.03 -2.85
N ALA A 145 0.66 10.94 -2.15
CA ALA A 145 1.69 10.13 -1.49
C ALA A 145 2.60 10.93 -0.53
N LEU A 146 2.04 11.92 0.19
CA LEU A 146 2.82 12.85 1.03
C LEU A 146 3.60 12.13 2.13
N GLY A 147 3.02 11.09 2.74
CA GLY A 147 3.68 10.33 3.79
C GLY A 147 4.90 9.57 3.31
N SER A 148 4.83 8.93 2.15
CA SER A 148 5.99 8.23 1.58
C SER A 148 7.04 9.19 1.03
N GLN A 149 6.64 10.33 0.47
CA GLN A 149 7.57 11.40 0.10
C GLN A 149 8.35 11.89 1.33
N TYR A 150 7.65 12.14 2.45
CA TYR A 150 8.30 12.54 3.69
C TYR A 150 9.22 11.45 4.22
N TRP A 151 8.76 10.19 4.27
CA TRP A 151 9.56 9.08 4.74
C TRP A 151 10.80 8.83 3.88
N ALA A 152 10.69 8.94 2.57
CA ALA A 152 11.83 8.77 1.66
C ALA A 152 12.93 9.83 1.88
N ASN A 153 12.53 11.07 2.20
CA ASN A 153 13.48 12.13 2.55
C ASN A 153 14.01 12.03 3.99
N HIS A 154 13.25 11.40 4.90
CA HIS A 154 13.55 11.31 6.33
C HIS A 154 13.36 9.87 6.84
N PRO A 155 14.11 8.87 6.34
CA PRO A 155 13.91 7.49 6.75
C PRO A 155 13.99 7.33 8.27
N HIS A 156 13.16 6.45 8.83
CA HIS A 156 13.10 6.16 10.27
C HIS A 156 14.43 5.65 10.88
N ARG A 157 15.41 5.41 10.03
CA ARG A 157 16.77 4.95 10.35
C ARG A 157 17.76 5.66 9.45
N SER A 158 18.81 6.20 10.02
CA SER A 158 19.93 6.79 9.23
C SER A 158 20.56 5.73 8.32
N GLY A 159 20.73 6.08 7.03
CA GLY A 159 21.30 5.16 6.04
C GLY A 159 20.41 3.94 5.75
N TYR A 160 19.09 4.10 5.90
CA TYR A 160 18.13 3.02 5.59
C TYR A 160 18.25 2.56 4.16
N THR A 161 18.27 1.23 3.99
CA THR A 161 18.20 0.58 2.68
C THR A 161 17.45 -0.75 2.82
N ALA A 162 16.88 -1.22 1.72
CA ALA A 162 16.27 -2.54 1.60
C ALA A 162 16.64 -3.16 0.25
N ASN A 163 16.60 -4.48 0.15
CA ASN A 163 16.92 -5.18 -1.09
C ASN A 163 15.89 -4.87 -2.17
N PHE A 164 14.62 -4.77 -1.77
CA PHE A 164 13.51 -4.33 -2.61
C PHE A 164 12.30 -3.98 -1.75
N GLY A 165 11.31 -3.32 -2.36
CA GLY A 165 10.01 -3.02 -1.78
C GLY A 165 8.85 -3.57 -2.61
N ILE A 166 7.71 -3.77 -1.96
CA ILE A 166 6.42 -4.10 -2.57
C ILE A 166 5.36 -3.22 -1.93
N LEU A 167 4.76 -2.34 -2.72
CA LEU A 167 3.58 -1.58 -2.36
C LEU A 167 2.33 -2.42 -2.66
N LEU A 168 1.33 -2.30 -1.82
CA LEU A 168 0.03 -2.95 -1.94
C LEU A 168 -1.05 -1.87 -1.94
N ASP A 169 -1.55 -1.54 -3.09
CA ASP A 169 -2.66 -0.61 -3.20
C ASP A 169 -3.88 -1.24 -3.88
N MET A 170 -5.07 -1.04 -3.30
CA MET A 170 -6.35 -1.55 -3.79
C MET A 170 -6.35 -3.06 -4.10
N VAL A 171 -5.72 -3.89 -3.27
CA VAL A 171 -5.48 -5.32 -3.51
C VAL A 171 -6.63 -6.24 -3.09
N GLY A 172 -7.82 -5.70 -2.84
CA GLY A 172 -8.97 -6.47 -2.34
C GLY A 172 -10.26 -6.31 -3.15
N GLY A 173 -10.28 -5.48 -4.18
CA GLY A 173 -11.52 -5.15 -4.92
C GLY A 173 -12.03 -6.31 -5.78
N LYS A 174 -13.37 -6.44 -5.89
CA LYS A 174 -14.02 -7.41 -6.78
C LYS A 174 -13.57 -7.24 -8.22
N GLY A 175 -13.16 -8.34 -8.85
CA GLY A 175 -12.72 -8.37 -10.24
C GLY A 175 -11.32 -7.79 -10.48
N ALA A 176 -10.59 -7.45 -9.43
CA ALA A 176 -9.24 -6.92 -9.55
C ALA A 176 -8.29 -7.90 -10.25
N ARG A 177 -7.50 -7.35 -11.15
CA ARG A 177 -6.39 -8.02 -11.81
C ARG A 177 -5.20 -7.08 -11.82
N PHE A 178 -4.04 -7.63 -11.49
CA PHE A 178 -2.79 -6.89 -11.35
C PHE A 178 -1.97 -7.06 -12.62
N TYR A 179 -1.78 -5.96 -13.31
CA TYR A 179 -0.93 -5.88 -14.50
C TYR A 179 0.43 -5.33 -14.09
N ARG A 180 1.41 -5.40 -14.99
CA ARG A 180 2.73 -4.82 -14.77
C ARG A 180 2.62 -3.30 -14.83
N GLU A 181 2.71 -2.65 -13.68
CA GLU A 181 2.63 -1.20 -13.56
C GLU A 181 3.91 -0.55 -14.16
N GLY A 182 3.78 0.64 -14.74
CA GLY A 182 4.82 1.24 -15.58
C GLY A 182 6.08 1.66 -14.84
N PHE A 183 5.99 2.32 -13.69
CA PHE A 183 7.17 2.67 -12.88
C PHE A 183 7.79 1.44 -12.23
N SER A 184 6.98 0.46 -11.82
CA SER A 184 7.45 -0.83 -11.32
C SER A 184 8.31 -1.55 -12.34
N ASP A 185 7.88 -1.60 -13.61
CA ASP A 185 8.67 -2.18 -14.70
C ASP A 185 9.94 -1.37 -15.00
N TYR A 186 9.87 -0.05 -14.87
CA TYR A 186 11.01 0.83 -15.13
C TYR A 186 12.11 0.72 -14.06
N TYR A 187 11.73 0.79 -12.77
CA TYR A 187 12.69 0.80 -11.67
C TYR A 187 13.06 -0.59 -11.14
N ALA A 188 12.14 -1.56 -11.21
CA ALA A 188 12.23 -2.83 -10.50
C ALA A 188 11.70 -4.04 -11.30
N SER A 189 11.91 -4.08 -12.63
CA SER A 189 11.39 -5.14 -13.52
C SER A 189 11.72 -6.55 -13.03
N GLY A 190 12.91 -6.78 -12.48
CA GLY A 190 13.30 -8.08 -11.93
C GLY A 190 12.48 -8.51 -10.70
N ILE A 191 11.95 -7.55 -9.92
CA ILE A 191 11.05 -7.83 -8.81
C ILE A 191 9.64 -8.12 -9.33
N VAL A 192 9.17 -7.36 -10.34
CA VAL A 192 7.92 -7.66 -11.04
C VAL A 192 7.95 -9.08 -11.58
N ASP A 193 9.00 -9.46 -12.33
CA ASP A 193 9.15 -10.81 -12.88
C ASP A 193 9.11 -11.88 -11.79
N LYS A 194 9.80 -11.66 -10.68
CA LYS A 194 9.82 -12.57 -9.54
C LYS A 194 8.43 -12.76 -8.94
N VAL A 195 7.71 -11.68 -8.65
CA VAL A 195 6.39 -11.73 -7.99
C VAL A 195 5.35 -12.36 -8.92
N TRP A 196 5.30 -11.95 -10.20
CA TRP A 196 4.36 -12.52 -11.18
C TRP A 196 4.64 -13.99 -11.47
N SER A 197 5.93 -14.39 -11.53
CA SER A 197 6.30 -15.80 -11.68
C SER A 197 5.89 -16.66 -10.50
N VAL A 198 6.07 -16.13 -9.27
CA VAL A 198 5.63 -16.82 -8.05
C VAL A 198 4.11 -16.97 -8.05
N ALA A 199 3.36 -15.88 -8.30
CA ALA A 199 1.90 -15.94 -8.37
C ALA A 199 1.40 -16.99 -9.37
N ASN A 200 2.01 -17.02 -10.55
CA ASN A 200 1.68 -17.99 -11.58
C ASN A 200 1.99 -19.44 -11.14
N SER A 201 3.14 -19.67 -10.51
CA SER A 201 3.58 -21.00 -10.06
C SER A 201 2.68 -21.62 -9.00
N ILE A 202 2.01 -20.79 -8.18
CA ILE A 202 1.08 -21.22 -7.12
C ILE A 202 -0.40 -21.13 -7.52
N GLY A 203 -0.69 -20.89 -8.82
CA GLY A 203 -2.04 -20.96 -9.39
C GLY A 203 -2.81 -19.66 -9.44
N TYR A 204 -2.19 -18.50 -9.17
CA TYR A 204 -2.83 -17.18 -9.19
C TYR A 204 -2.53 -16.36 -10.46
N GLY A 205 -2.07 -16.99 -11.53
CA GLY A 205 -1.77 -16.30 -12.79
C GLY A 205 -2.97 -15.61 -13.46
N ASN A 206 -4.20 -15.96 -13.08
CA ASN A 206 -5.41 -15.27 -13.51
C ASN A 206 -5.66 -13.92 -12.79
N TYR A 207 -4.99 -13.68 -11.66
CA TYR A 207 -4.99 -12.40 -10.97
C TYR A 207 -3.77 -11.56 -11.37
N PHE A 208 -2.61 -12.17 -11.56
CA PHE A 208 -1.35 -11.51 -11.93
C PHE A 208 -1.08 -11.64 -13.41
N ILE A 209 -1.55 -10.68 -14.18
CA ILE A 209 -1.52 -10.68 -15.65
C ILE A 209 -0.16 -10.18 -16.14
N ASN A 210 0.57 -11.03 -16.88
CA ASN A 210 1.90 -10.68 -17.40
C ASN A 210 1.80 -9.84 -18.68
N SER A 211 1.13 -8.68 -18.56
CA SER A 211 1.00 -7.67 -19.60
C SER A 211 1.12 -6.29 -18.97
N ARG A 212 1.49 -5.29 -19.74
CA ARG A 212 1.60 -3.91 -19.27
C ARG A 212 0.23 -3.36 -18.85
N GLY A 213 0.19 -2.72 -17.70
CA GLY A 213 -0.90 -1.91 -17.19
C GLY A 213 -0.69 -0.42 -17.41
N GLY A 214 -1.28 0.38 -16.55
CA GLY A 214 -1.05 1.82 -16.47
C GLY A 214 0.29 2.18 -15.87
N THR A 215 0.58 3.48 -15.80
CA THR A 215 1.67 4.06 -15.02
C THR A 215 1.04 4.93 -13.95
N VAL A 216 1.38 4.69 -12.69
CA VAL A 216 0.71 5.27 -11.54
C VAL A 216 1.71 6.06 -10.68
N THR A 217 1.35 7.29 -10.30
CA THR A 217 2.05 8.00 -9.23
C THR A 217 1.48 7.53 -7.90
N ASP A 218 2.30 6.88 -7.09
CA ASP A 218 1.92 6.26 -5.84
C ASP A 218 3.13 6.16 -4.89
N ASP A 219 2.96 5.68 -3.69
CA ASP A 219 3.96 5.57 -2.61
C ASP A 219 5.28 4.89 -3.03
N HIS A 220 5.27 3.99 -4.00
CA HIS A 220 6.49 3.34 -4.51
C HIS A 220 7.40 4.29 -5.28
N LYS A 221 6.85 5.35 -5.87
CA LYS A 221 7.61 6.28 -6.71
C LYS A 221 8.69 7.02 -5.93
N PRO A 222 8.39 7.74 -4.82
CA PRO A 222 9.43 8.41 -4.03
C PRO A 222 10.44 7.44 -3.41
N ILE A 223 10.06 6.20 -3.11
CA ILE A 223 10.98 5.16 -2.62
C ILE A 223 12.03 4.82 -3.69
N ASN A 224 11.61 4.67 -4.94
CA ASN A 224 12.50 4.43 -6.07
C ASN A 224 13.38 5.64 -6.38
N GLU A 225 12.79 6.83 -6.45
CA GLU A 225 13.49 8.03 -6.94
C GLU A 225 14.45 8.63 -5.91
N ILE A 226 14.12 8.58 -4.63
CA ILE A 226 14.88 9.23 -3.56
C ILE A 226 15.81 8.25 -2.86
N LEU A 227 15.29 7.08 -2.46
CA LEU A 227 16.07 6.07 -1.73
C LEU A 227 16.75 5.06 -2.64
N HIS A 228 16.39 5.03 -3.92
CA HIS A 228 16.90 4.06 -4.89
C HIS A 228 16.70 2.60 -4.45
N ILE A 229 15.62 2.33 -3.72
CA ILE A 229 15.21 0.98 -3.34
C ILE A 229 14.26 0.47 -4.43
N PRO A 230 14.62 -0.60 -5.17
CA PRO A 230 13.75 -1.15 -6.22
C PRO A 230 12.40 -1.58 -5.64
N THR A 231 11.36 -0.79 -5.85
CA THR A 231 10.03 -1.00 -5.26
C THR A 231 8.98 -1.10 -6.36
N ILE A 232 8.18 -2.16 -6.29
CA ILE A 232 7.05 -2.37 -7.20
C ILE A 232 5.74 -2.00 -6.51
N ASP A 233 4.73 -1.73 -7.33
CA ASP A 233 3.36 -1.54 -6.91
C ASP A 233 2.49 -2.69 -7.43
N ILE A 234 1.76 -3.34 -6.53
CA ILE A 234 0.69 -4.28 -6.86
C ILE A 234 -0.61 -3.51 -6.76
N VAL A 235 -1.02 -2.93 -7.88
CA VAL A 235 -2.22 -2.12 -8.03
C VAL A 235 -3.12 -2.71 -9.13
N PRO A 236 -4.46 -2.71 -8.98
CA PRO A 236 -5.33 -3.25 -10.00
C PRO A 236 -5.35 -2.37 -11.26
N TYR A 237 -5.59 -3.02 -12.39
CA TYR A 237 -5.83 -2.32 -13.65
C TYR A 237 -7.07 -2.90 -14.33
N TYR A 238 -8.05 -2.03 -14.61
CA TYR A 238 -9.32 -2.36 -15.23
C TYR A 238 -9.39 -1.72 -16.62
N PRO A 239 -8.85 -2.36 -17.67
CA PRO A 239 -8.73 -1.75 -19.01
C PRO A 239 -10.07 -1.37 -19.64
N ASP A 240 -11.14 -2.05 -19.26
CA ASP A 240 -12.48 -1.86 -19.83
C ASP A 240 -13.38 -0.96 -18.95
N CYS A 241 -12.91 -0.48 -17.78
CA CYS A 241 -13.68 0.39 -16.91
C CYS A 241 -13.68 1.83 -17.45
N GLN A 242 -14.87 2.36 -17.68
CA GLN A 242 -15.03 3.69 -18.29
C GLN A 242 -14.82 4.84 -17.29
N SER A 243 -14.99 4.59 -16.00
CA SER A 243 -14.89 5.63 -14.96
C SER A 243 -13.44 5.82 -14.49
N SER A 244 -12.69 4.73 -14.35
CA SER A 244 -11.30 4.78 -13.91
C SER A 244 -10.56 3.49 -14.25
N SER A 245 -9.29 3.57 -14.61
CA SER A 245 -8.42 2.41 -14.76
C SER A 245 -8.16 1.66 -13.44
N PHE A 246 -8.43 2.29 -12.30
CA PHE A 246 -8.37 1.69 -10.96
C PHE A 246 -9.63 0.90 -10.59
N GLY A 247 -10.68 0.97 -11.43
CA GLY A 247 -11.91 0.24 -11.27
C GLY A 247 -13.11 1.09 -10.83
N PRO A 248 -14.30 0.48 -10.77
CA PRO A 248 -15.56 1.22 -10.64
C PRO A 248 -15.82 1.79 -9.24
N THR A 249 -15.05 1.38 -8.22
CA THR A 249 -15.23 1.84 -6.83
C THR A 249 -14.21 2.87 -6.40
N TRP A 250 -13.15 3.08 -7.20
CA TRP A 250 -12.08 4.01 -6.88
C TRP A 250 -12.62 5.43 -6.69
N HIS A 251 -12.30 6.02 -5.54
CA HIS A 251 -12.74 7.37 -5.12
C HIS A 251 -14.26 7.58 -5.19
N THR A 252 -15.02 6.55 -4.83
CA THR A 252 -16.49 6.60 -4.77
C THR A 252 -17.01 6.19 -3.39
N THR A 253 -18.27 6.52 -3.12
CA THR A 253 -18.98 6.03 -1.92
C THR A 253 -19.22 4.52 -1.93
N TYR A 254 -18.90 3.83 -3.03
CA TYR A 254 -19.04 2.38 -3.20
C TYR A 254 -17.79 1.60 -2.77
N ASP A 255 -16.69 2.25 -2.40
CA ASP A 255 -15.53 1.55 -1.83
C ASP A 255 -15.82 1.10 -0.40
N THR A 256 -16.60 0.05 -0.28
CA THR A 256 -17.09 -0.54 0.97
C THR A 256 -16.77 -2.03 1.05
N MET A 257 -16.95 -2.62 2.23
CA MET A 257 -16.73 -4.06 2.45
C MET A 257 -17.56 -4.96 1.52
N ASP A 258 -18.70 -4.47 0.99
CA ASP A 258 -19.52 -5.23 0.04
C ASP A 258 -18.82 -5.43 -1.31
N ASN A 259 -17.81 -4.62 -1.62
CA ASN A 259 -17.02 -4.71 -2.83
C ASN A 259 -15.63 -5.35 -2.62
N ILE A 260 -15.37 -5.89 -1.44
CA ILE A 260 -14.16 -6.68 -1.16
C ILE A 260 -14.38 -8.15 -1.59
N ASP A 261 -13.35 -8.70 -2.24
CA ASP A 261 -13.28 -10.10 -2.64
C ASP A 261 -12.14 -10.80 -1.87
N LYS A 262 -12.52 -11.82 -1.09
CA LYS A 262 -11.57 -12.60 -0.29
C LYS A 262 -10.60 -13.41 -1.13
N ASP A 263 -11.01 -13.82 -2.32
CA ASP A 263 -10.15 -14.61 -3.21
C ASP A 263 -9.03 -13.74 -3.81
N VAL A 264 -9.34 -12.45 -4.09
CA VAL A 264 -8.33 -11.46 -4.51
C VAL A 264 -7.32 -11.23 -3.38
N LEU A 265 -7.80 -10.95 -2.16
CA LEU A 265 -6.92 -10.79 -0.98
C LEU A 265 -6.06 -12.03 -0.75
N SER A 266 -6.64 -13.24 -0.90
CA SER A 266 -5.93 -14.51 -0.75
C SER A 266 -4.87 -14.70 -1.82
N ALA A 267 -5.14 -14.31 -3.07
CA ALA A 267 -4.17 -14.40 -4.16
C ALA A 267 -2.94 -13.52 -3.89
N VAL A 268 -3.15 -12.29 -3.42
CA VAL A 268 -2.06 -11.36 -3.08
C VAL A 268 -1.31 -11.86 -1.85
N GLY A 269 -2.00 -12.15 -0.75
CA GLY A 269 -1.38 -12.62 0.49
C GLY A 269 -0.57 -13.90 0.31
N ALA A 270 -1.11 -14.91 -0.39
CA ALA A 270 -0.41 -16.16 -0.66
C ALA A 270 0.82 -15.94 -1.57
N THR A 271 0.72 -15.06 -2.57
CA THR A 271 1.85 -14.70 -3.43
C THR A 271 2.98 -14.07 -2.61
N LEU A 272 2.67 -13.11 -1.74
CA LEU A 272 3.68 -12.47 -0.90
C LEU A 272 4.31 -13.44 0.10
N LEU A 273 3.52 -14.30 0.74
CA LEU A 273 4.05 -15.33 1.63
C LEU A 273 5.02 -16.26 0.91
N GLU A 274 4.72 -16.64 -0.32
CA GLU A 274 5.61 -17.50 -1.10
C GLU A 274 6.85 -16.74 -1.60
N VAL A 275 6.72 -15.46 -1.99
CA VAL A 275 7.88 -14.59 -2.29
C VAL A 275 8.81 -14.50 -1.08
N ILE A 276 8.26 -14.23 0.12
CA ILE A 276 9.03 -14.13 1.37
C ILE A 276 9.77 -15.44 1.66
N LYS A 277 9.11 -16.61 1.55
CA LYS A 277 9.72 -17.91 1.78
C LYS A 277 10.87 -18.25 0.83
N ASN A 278 10.82 -17.69 -0.37
CA ASN A 278 11.79 -17.95 -1.45
C ASN A 278 12.92 -16.90 -1.53
N ILE A 279 13.00 -15.97 -0.58
CA ILE A 279 14.16 -15.07 -0.47
C ILE A 279 15.34 -15.89 0.07
N LYS A 280 16.39 -15.97 -0.75
CA LYS A 280 17.63 -16.67 -0.36
C LYS A 280 18.54 -15.73 0.42
N ASP A 281 19.31 -16.31 1.34
CA ASP A 281 20.38 -15.64 2.09
C ASP A 281 21.63 -15.42 1.22
N GLU A 282 21.51 -14.84 0.02
CA GLU A 282 22.67 -14.54 -0.83
C GLU A 282 23.37 -13.25 -0.41
#